data_c46125fe2e5308eadeabe35b361dd469
#
_entry.id   c46125fe2e5308eadeabe35b361dd469
#
_cell.length_a   1.000
_cell.length_b   1.000
_cell.length_c   1.000
_cell.angle_alpha   90.00
_cell.angle_beta   90.00
_cell.angle_gamma   90.00
#
_symmetry.space_group_name_H-M   'P 1'
#
loop_
_entity.id
_entity.type
_entity.pdbx_description
1 polymer ?
#
loop_
_entity_poly.entity_id
_entity_poly.type
_entity_poly.pdbx_seq_one_letter_code
_entity_poly.pdbx_strand_id
1 'polypeptide(L)' 'MTEKIQYYKRLVPEVREKTGAGYLECLKGLYMCEGNIEKAVEWVKNHRSFYNTYI' A
#
# COMPACT_ATOMS: atom_id res chain seq x y z
N MET A 1 16.19 -4.36 9.28
CA MET A 1 14.77 -4.28 9.54
C MET A 1 14.22 -2.90 9.38
N THR A 2 14.77 -1.95 10.13
CA THR A 2 14.34 -0.58 10.03
C THR A 2 14.53 -0.03 8.62
N GLU A 3 15.57 -0.48 7.95
CA GLU A 3 15.88 0.01 6.62
C GLU A 3 14.80 -0.37 5.61
N LYS A 4 14.27 -1.57 5.73
CA LYS A 4 13.22 -1.99 4.81
C LYS A 4 11.96 -1.18 5.01
N ILE A 5 11.61 -0.91 6.25
CA ILE A 5 10.42 -0.13 6.53
C ILE A 5 10.57 1.28 6.00
N GLN A 6 11.75 1.87 6.17
CA GLN A 6 12.00 3.20 5.63
C GLN A 6 11.92 3.22 4.12
N TYR A 7 12.44 2.18 3.50
CA TYR A 7 12.35 2.08 2.05
C TYR A 7 10.90 2.03 1.59
N TYR A 8 10.09 1.22 2.26
CA TYR A 8 8.68 1.13 1.92
C TYR A 8 7.97 2.45 2.15
N LYS A 9 8.31 3.15 3.21
CA LYS A 9 7.70 4.45 3.48
C LYS A 9 7.94 5.44 2.36
N ARG A 10 9.08 5.34 1.71
CA ARG A 10 9.38 6.22 0.59
C ARG A 10 8.49 5.93 -0.61
N LEU A 11 8.06 4.69 -0.74
CA LEU A 11 7.22 4.29 -1.85
C LEU A 11 5.74 4.55 -1.61
N VAL A 12 5.38 4.81 -0.36
CA VAL A 12 3.97 5.01 -0.01
C VAL A 12 3.30 6.11 -0.83
N PRO A 13 3.92 7.29 -1.00
CA PRO A 13 3.27 8.35 -1.77
C PRO A 13 2.89 7.91 -3.17
N GLU A 14 3.73 7.10 -3.79
CA GLU A 14 3.45 6.64 -5.14
C GLU A 14 2.26 5.70 -5.16
N VAL A 15 2.18 4.80 -4.19
CA VAL A 15 1.04 3.89 -4.10
C VAL A 15 -0.22 4.66 -3.79
N ARG A 16 -0.14 5.65 -2.91
CA ARG A 16 -1.29 6.47 -2.57
C ARG A 16 -1.82 7.21 -3.79
N GLU A 17 -0.91 7.73 -4.60
CA GLU A 17 -1.32 8.46 -5.79
C GLU A 17 -2.09 7.57 -6.74
N LYS A 18 -1.69 6.32 -6.83
CA LYS A 18 -2.32 5.37 -7.75
C LYS A 18 -3.59 4.75 -7.19
N THR A 19 -3.74 4.71 -5.88
CA THR A 19 -4.88 4.04 -5.26
C THR A 19 -5.83 4.97 -4.56
N GLY A 20 -5.32 6.09 -4.07
CA GLY A 20 -6.13 6.99 -3.25
C GLY A 20 -6.36 6.48 -1.84
N ALA A 21 -5.66 5.44 -1.46
CA ALA A 21 -5.84 4.85 -0.13
C ALA A 21 -5.02 5.60 0.92
N GLY A 22 -5.26 5.26 2.18
CA GLY A 22 -4.54 5.88 3.28
C GLY A 22 -3.11 5.41 3.40
N TYR A 23 -2.34 6.12 4.20
CA TYR A 23 -0.93 5.84 4.36
C TYR A 23 -0.67 4.41 4.85
N LEU A 24 -1.39 4.02 5.90
CA LEU A 24 -1.15 2.70 6.50
C LEU A 24 -1.50 1.57 5.54
N GLU A 25 -2.56 1.75 4.78
CA GLU A 25 -2.95 0.73 3.82
C GLU A 25 -1.89 0.56 2.74
N CYS A 26 -1.37 1.66 2.25
CA CYS A 26 -0.33 1.62 1.23
C CYS A 26 0.94 0.99 1.77
N LEU A 27 1.31 1.37 2.99
CA LEU A 27 2.50 0.81 3.60
C LEU A 27 2.34 -0.69 3.80
N LYS A 28 1.17 -1.11 4.24
CA LYS A 28 0.91 -2.53 4.45
C LYS A 28 0.97 -3.30 3.13
N GLY A 29 0.41 -2.72 2.09
CA GLY A 29 0.47 -3.35 0.78
C GLY A 29 1.90 -3.51 0.29
N LEU A 30 2.70 -2.47 0.47
CA LEU A 30 4.10 -2.54 0.08
C LEU A 30 4.84 -3.59 0.89
N TYR A 31 4.53 -3.68 2.17
CA TYR A 31 5.17 -4.65 3.03
C TYR A 31 4.82 -6.08 2.58
N MET A 32 3.56 -6.31 2.29
CA MET A 32 3.11 -7.63 1.86
C MET A 32 3.64 -8.01 0.49
N CYS A 33 3.88 -7.02 -0.34
CA CYS A 33 4.37 -7.24 -1.71
C CYS A 33 5.86 -6.96 -1.84
N GLU A 34 6.55 -6.82 -0.72
CA GLU A 34 8.01 -6.66 -0.68
C GLU A 34 8.48 -5.49 -1.51
N GLY A 35 7.73 -4.39 -1.48
CA GLY A 35 8.14 -3.18 -2.17
C GLY A 35 7.79 -3.12 -3.63
N ASN A 36 7.09 -4.10 -4.14
CA ASN A 36 6.66 -4.07 -5.54
C ASN A 36 5.46 -3.15 -5.67
N ILE A 37 5.68 -2.00 -6.32
CA ILE A 37 4.65 -0.97 -6.38
C ILE A 37 3.41 -1.46 -7.12
N GLU A 38 3.59 -2.12 -8.25
CA GLU A 38 2.45 -2.58 -9.03
C GLU A 38 1.61 -3.57 -8.25
N LYS A 39 2.27 -4.51 -7.60
CA LYS A 39 1.55 -5.49 -6.81
C LYS A 39 0.92 -4.85 -5.59
N ALA A 40 1.61 -3.90 -4.99
CA ALA A 40 1.06 -3.20 -3.83
C ALA A 40 -0.19 -2.42 -4.21
N VAL A 41 -0.17 -1.78 -5.37
CA VAL A 41 -1.35 -1.06 -5.84
C VAL A 41 -2.53 -2.00 -5.98
N GLU A 42 -2.29 -3.14 -6.59
CA GLU A 42 -3.34 -4.13 -6.77
C GLU A 42 -3.83 -4.67 -5.44
N TRP A 43 -2.89 -4.93 -4.54
CA TRP A 43 -3.23 -5.43 -3.21
C TRP A 43 -4.12 -4.44 -2.47
N VAL A 44 -3.73 -3.18 -2.52
CA VAL A 44 -4.48 -2.14 -1.81
C VAL A 44 -5.86 -1.96 -2.42
N LYS A 45 -5.97 -1.99 -3.72
CA LYS A 45 -7.26 -1.84 -4.37
C LYS A 45 -8.22 -2.95 -3.98
N ASN A 46 -7.72 -4.17 -3.87
CA ASN A 46 -8.57 -5.28 -3.48
C ASN A 46 -9.05 -5.14 -2.05
N HIS A 47 -8.17 -4.71 -1.16
CA HIS A 47 -8.54 -4.55 0.24
C HIS A 47 -9.40 -3.33 0.44
N ARG A 48 -9.21 -2.32 -0.40
CA ARG A 48 -10.03 -1.13 -0.30
C ARG A 48 -11.48 -1.43 -0.65
N SER A 49 -11.69 -2.33 -1.59
CA SER A 49 -13.04 -2.76 -1.90
C SER A 49 -13.73 -3.34 -0.68
N PHE A 50 -12.97 -4.04 0.10
CA PHE A 50 -13.48 -4.62 1.32
C PHE A 50 -13.96 -3.54 2.28
N TYR A 51 -13.19 -2.48 2.40
CA TYR A 51 -13.58 -1.37 3.27
C TYR A 51 -14.83 -0.69 2.76
N ASN A 52 -14.94 -0.51 1.47
CA ASN A 52 -16.12 0.12 0.89
C ASN A 52 -17.38 -0.66 1.19
N THR A 53 -17.26 -1.97 1.16
CA THR A 53 -18.39 -2.82 1.48
C THR A 53 -18.82 -2.63 2.91
N TYR A 54 -17.86 -2.37 3.75
CA TYR A 54 -18.11 -2.20 5.17
C TYR A 54 -19.01 -1.01 5.47
N ILE A 55 -18.82 0.04 4.72
CA ILE A 55 -19.60 1.25 4.90
C ILE A 55 -21.01 1.06 4.35
#